data_16fb36684da5e7541e2e131589b6446f
#
_entry.id   16fb36684da5e7541e2e131589b6446f
#
_cell.length_a   1.000
_cell.length_b   1.000
_cell.length_c   1.000
_cell.angle_alpha   90.00
_cell.angle_beta   90.00
_cell.angle_gamma   90.00
#
_symmetry.space_group_name_H-M   'P 1'
#
loop_
_entity.id
_entity.type
_entity.pdbx_description
1 polymer ?
#
loop_
_entity_poly.entity_id
_entity_poly.type
_entity_poly.pdbx_seq_one_letter_code
_entity_poly.pdbx_strand_id
1 'polypeptide(L)'
;MHERLDIDFVSAGTTCRAWFYPARTDALRTTDGVPCVVMAHGLGGTRDAGLEPYAERFASAGLAVFLFDYRHFGASDGEPRQLLSVRRQLHDWRVAISVARRQLDVDAERIALWGSSFSGGHVIAEAARDGEVAAVTAQGPMMDGLAAVTNLASYAGIVHLLRLTWAGIRDTINNLAGADPYMIPIVGRPGTLAAMSSEDAYDGYRAITPPDWQNEIAARFALTLAFYRPGKRANRLPCPALIQICDQDSVAPPWSAEATALHAGERGRARHYKIGHFDIYRGAGFRQSSADQIAFFHEHLNPQALEKRRHEHGRAKRADRGKSPIGLR
;
A
#
# COMPACT_ATOMS: atom_id res chain seq x y z
N MET A 1 -24.27 -9.24 13.19
CA MET A 1 -22.92 -9.27 12.58
C MET A 1 -23.06 -8.73 11.16
N HIS A 2 -22.45 -7.60 10.83
CA HIS A 2 -22.38 -7.17 9.44
C HIS A 2 -21.34 -8.05 8.75
N GLU A 3 -21.83 -8.88 7.85
CA GLU A 3 -21.02 -9.86 7.15
C GLU A 3 -20.16 -9.14 6.09
N ARG A 4 -18.92 -9.59 5.92
CA ARG A 4 -18.05 -9.18 4.84
C ARG A 4 -18.68 -9.54 3.50
N LEU A 5 -18.63 -8.63 2.53
CA LEU A 5 -19.15 -8.82 1.18
C LEU A 5 -18.01 -9.06 0.20
N ASP A 6 -18.18 -10.02 -0.70
CA ASP A 6 -17.26 -10.19 -1.83
C ASP A 6 -17.66 -9.22 -2.95
N ILE A 7 -16.68 -8.45 -3.45
CA ILE A 7 -16.86 -7.47 -4.52
C ILE A 7 -15.90 -7.79 -5.66
N ASP A 8 -16.46 -7.88 -6.87
CA ASP A 8 -15.69 -7.98 -8.09
C ASP A 8 -15.61 -6.63 -8.78
N PHE A 9 -14.44 -6.27 -9.29
CA PHE A 9 -14.27 -5.08 -10.11
C PHE A 9 -13.30 -5.32 -11.27
N VAL A 10 -13.53 -4.63 -12.39
CA VAL A 10 -12.70 -4.82 -13.59
C VAL A 10 -11.60 -3.75 -13.65
N SER A 11 -10.35 -4.18 -13.71
CA SER A 11 -9.19 -3.33 -13.89
C SER A 11 -8.44 -3.68 -15.17
N ALA A 12 -8.53 -2.80 -16.19
CA ALA A 12 -7.96 -3.00 -17.53
C ALA A 12 -8.29 -4.38 -18.14
N GLY A 13 -9.57 -4.78 -18.08
CA GLY A 13 -10.07 -6.03 -18.66
C GLY A 13 -9.85 -7.28 -17.81
N THR A 14 -9.24 -7.14 -16.61
CA THR A 14 -9.01 -8.25 -15.67
C THR A 14 -9.89 -8.08 -14.45
N THR A 15 -10.57 -9.14 -14.00
CA THR A 15 -11.37 -9.11 -12.78
C THR A 15 -10.48 -9.15 -11.55
N CYS A 16 -10.59 -8.13 -10.72
CA CYS A 16 -9.99 -8.08 -9.40
C CYS A 16 -11.04 -8.39 -8.33
N ARG A 17 -10.61 -9.05 -7.25
CA ARG A 17 -11.46 -9.45 -6.13
C ARG A 17 -11.16 -8.60 -4.91
N ALA A 18 -12.20 -8.16 -4.25
CA ALA A 18 -12.10 -7.41 -3.00
C ALA A 18 -13.05 -7.97 -1.94
N TRP A 19 -12.71 -7.68 -0.69
CA TRP A 19 -13.60 -7.80 0.45
C TRP A 19 -14.06 -6.41 0.86
N PHE A 20 -15.35 -6.23 0.99
CA PHE A 20 -15.92 -5.03 1.54
C PHE A 20 -16.47 -5.31 2.93
N TYR A 21 -15.98 -4.59 3.91
CA TYR A 21 -16.45 -4.62 5.29
C TYR A 21 -17.27 -3.36 5.54
N PRO A 22 -18.59 -3.44 5.70
CA PRO A 22 -19.38 -2.30 6.15
C PRO A 22 -18.92 -1.81 7.53
N ALA A 23 -19.04 -0.52 7.80
CA ALA A 23 -18.81 0.01 9.14
C ALA A 23 -19.74 -0.66 10.14
N ARG A 24 -19.21 -1.10 11.29
CA ARG A 24 -19.98 -1.81 12.32
C ARG A 24 -20.57 -0.87 13.38
N THR A 25 -20.20 0.42 13.33
CA THR A 25 -20.73 1.47 14.22
C THR A 25 -20.91 2.76 13.44
N ASP A 26 -21.75 3.65 13.97
CA ASP A 26 -22.03 4.97 13.39
C ASP A 26 -21.12 6.08 13.93
N ALA A 27 -19.99 5.73 14.57
CA ALA A 27 -19.08 6.68 15.23
C ALA A 27 -18.58 7.81 14.32
N LEU A 28 -18.47 7.56 13.02
CA LEU A 28 -18.02 8.52 12.00
C LEU A 28 -19.07 8.80 10.92
N ARG A 29 -20.33 8.37 11.13
CA ARG A 29 -21.41 8.55 10.15
C ARG A 29 -21.81 10.01 9.99
N THR A 30 -22.09 10.38 8.75
CA THR A 30 -22.75 11.63 8.36
C THR A 30 -23.97 11.33 7.49
N THR A 31 -24.67 12.38 7.02
CA THR A 31 -25.74 12.23 6.02
C THR A 31 -25.24 11.67 4.68
N ASP A 32 -23.94 11.85 4.37
CA ASP A 32 -23.31 11.42 3.12
C ASP A 32 -22.75 9.98 3.22
N GLY A 33 -22.81 9.36 4.42
CA GLY A 33 -22.34 8.00 4.67
C GLY A 33 -21.20 7.93 5.69
N VAL A 34 -20.42 6.82 5.65
CA VAL A 34 -19.26 6.55 6.50
C VAL A 34 -17.96 6.70 5.72
N PRO A 35 -16.82 7.05 6.35
CA PRO A 35 -15.53 7.04 5.68
C PRO A 35 -15.12 5.61 5.29
N CYS A 36 -14.35 5.48 4.21
CA CYS A 36 -13.88 4.17 3.73
C CYS A 36 -12.35 4.13 3.61
N VAL A 37 -11.74 3.05 4.11
CA VAL A 37 -10.32 2.74 3.98
C VAL A 37 -10.12 1.74 2.86
N VAL A 38 -9.42 2.14 1.78
CA VAL A 38 -9.00 1.22 0.72
C VAL A 38 -7.67 0.61 1.10
N MET A 39 -7.56 -0.72 1.06
CA MET A 39 -6.41 -1.48 1.54
C MET A 39 -5.89 -2.47 0.49
N ALA A 40 -4.56 -2.66 0.45
CA ALA A 40 -3.95 -3.75 -0.31
C ALA A 40 -2.63 -4.25 0.30
N HIS A 41 -2.26 -5.46 -0.10
CA HIS A 41 -1.10 -6.20 0.39
C HIS A 41 0.24 -5.71 -0.18
N GLY A 42 1.34 -6.13 0.48
CA GLY A 42 2.71 -5.87 0.07
C GLY A 42 3.19 -6.73 -1.10
N LEU A 43 4.50 -6.84 -1.26
CA LEU A 43 5.16 -7.55 -2.35
C LEU A 43 4.80 -9.04 -2.35
N GLY A 44 4.09 -9.50 -3.38
CA GLY A 44 3.73 -10.91 -3.56
C GLY A 44 2.75 -11.49 -2.52
N GLY A 45 2.16 -10.67 -1.67
CA GLY A 45 1.12 -11.09 -0.74
C GLY A 45 -0.26 -11.24 -1.39
N THR A 46 -1.24 -11.43 -0.54
CA THR A 46 -2.66 -11.52 -0.86
C THR A 46 -3.47 -10.81 0.23
N ARG A 47 -4.73 -10.48 -0.02
CA ARG A 47 -5.60 -9.77 0.93
C ARG A 47 -5.78 -10.48 2.28
N ASP A 48 -5.62 -11.81 2.30
CA ASP A 48 -5.68 -12.67 3.49
C ASP A 48 -4.31 -12.84 4.21
N ALA A 49 -3.23 -12.27 3.65
CA ALA A 49 -1.91 -12.32 4.24
C ALA A 49 -1.77 -11.32 5.41
N GLY A 50 -2.42 -11.60 6.53
CA GLY A 50 -2.34 -10.80 7.76
C GLY A 50 -3.09 -9.47 7.74
N LEU A 51 -3.92 -9.18 6.72
CA LEU A 51 -4.61 -7.90 6.57
C LEU A 51 -6.05 -7.91 7.11
N GLU A 52 -6.71 -9.06 7.12
CA GLU A 52 -8.07 -9.20 7.61
C GLU A 52 -8.28 -8.67 9.05
N PRO A 53 -7.38 -8.97 10.03
CA PRO A 53 -7.52 -8.41 11.38
C PRO A 53 -7.52 -6.88 11.43
N TYR A 54 -6.76 -6.21 10.54
CA TYR A 54 -6.78 -4.75 10.42
C TYR A 54 -8.13 -4.26 9.88
N ALA A 55 -8.63 -4.89 8.80
CA ALA A 55 -9.90 -4.55 8.20
C ALA A 55 -11.06 -4.66 9.21
N GLU A 56 -11.07 -5.73 10.00
CA GLU A 56 -12.07 -5.94 11.05
C GLU A 56 -12.01 -4.88 12.16
N ARG A 57 -10.80 -4.49 12.59
CA ARG A 57 -10.63 -3.44 13.59
C ARG A 57 -11.10 -2.09 13.07
N PHE A 58 -10.80 -1.76 11.81
CA PHE A 58 -11.27 -0.51 11.19
C PHE A 58 -12.79 -0.51 11.06
N ALA A 59 -13.39 -1.63 10.60
CA ALA A 59 -14.85 -1.76 10.54
C ALA A 59 -15.51 -1.59 11.91
N SER A 60 -14.91 -2.16 12.96
CA SER A 60 -15.38 -2.01 14.34
C SER A 60 -15.22 -0.59 14.89
N ALA A 61 -14.32 0.21 14.30
CA ALA A 61 -14.10 1.61 14.66
C ALA A 61 -14.97 2.60 13.85
N GLY A 62 -15.93 2.13 13.04
CA GLY A 62 -16.84 2.97 12.27
C GLY A 62 -16.35 3.37 10.87
N LEU A 63 -15.38 2.63 10.34
CA LEU A 63 -14.84 2.82 8.99
C LEU A 63 -15.33 1.68 8.09
N ALA A 64 -15.87 1.97 6.91
CA ALA A 64 -15.96 0.94 5.89
C ALA A 64 -14.56 0.57 5.38
N VAL A 65 -14.37 -0.67 4.92
CA VAL A 65 -13.06 -1.11 4.39
C VAL A 65 -13.24 -1.81 3.06
N PHE A 66 -12.40 -1.44 2.09
CA PHE A 66 -12.32 -2.06 0.77
C PHE A 66 -10.92 -2.67 0.61
N LEU A 67 -10.77 -3.98 0.87
CA LEU A 67 -9.52 -4.73 0.85
C LEU A 67 -9.45 -5.60 -0.39
N PHE A 68 -8.48 -5.38 -1.30
CA PHE A 68 -8.44 -6.05 -2.59
C PHE A 68 -7.13 -6.79 -2.87
N ASP A 69 -7.22 -7.80 -3.75
CA ASP A 69 -6.08 -8.44 -4.40
C ASP A 69 -5.77 -7.73 -5.72
N TYR A 70 -4.48 -7.48 -5.97
CA TYR A 70 -4.03 -7.02 -7.29
C TYR A 70 -4.31 -8.09 -8.36
N ARG A 71 -4.53 -7.67 -9.61
CA ARG A 71 -4.53 -8.63 -10.73
C ARG A 71 -3.28 -9.50 -10.70
N HIS A 72 -3.37 -10.73 -11.14
CA HIS A 72 -2.34 -11.78 -11.11
C HIS A 72 -2.06 -12.40 -9.73
N PHE A 73 -2.65 -11.89 -8.64
CA PHE A 73 -2.42 -12.36 -7.26
C PHE A 73 -3.72 -12.77 -6.57
N GLY A 74 -3.59 -13.66 -5.58
CA GLY A 74 -4.69 -14.10 -4.74
C GLY A 74 -5.88 -14.61 -5.54
N ALA A 75 -7.08 -14.16 -5.16
CA ALA A 75 -8.32 -14.52 -5.83
C ALA A 75 -8.59 -13.71 -7.11
N SER A 76 -7.84 -12.63 -7.37
CA SER A 76 -7.98 -11.86 -8.62
C SER A 76 -7.49 -12.64 -9.83
N ASP A 77 -8.14 -12.41 -10.97
CA ASP A 77 -7.76 -13.01 -12.24
C ASP A 77 -6.46 -12.40 -12.80
N GLY A 78 -6.00 -12.91 -13.92
CA GLY A 78 -4.86 -12.41 -14.69
C GLY A 78 -3.78 -13.44 -14.88
N GLU A 79 -3.38 -13.60 -16.16
CA GLU A 79 -2.28 -14.45 -16.58
C GLU A 79 -1.12 -13.60 -17.13
N PRO A 80 0.12 -14.06 -16.94
CA PRO A 80 0.50 -15.16 -16.07
C PRO A 80 0.28 -14.84 -14.59
N ARG A 81 0.05 -15.87 -13.76
CA ARG A 81 -0.05 -15.70 -12.30
C ARG A 81 1.25 -15.14 -11.73
N GLN A 82 1.16 -14.52 -10.53
CA GLN A 82 2.30 -13.99 -9.78
C GLN A 82 3.15 -12.95 -10.53
N LEU A 83 2.54 -12.22 -11.47
CA LEU A 83 3.20 -11.17 -12.23
C LEU A 83 3.08 -9.81 -11.53
N LEU A 84 4.13 -9.38 -10.84
CA LEU A 84 4.21 -8.04 -10.27
C LEU A 84 4.62 -7.01 -11.33
N SER A 85 3.79 -6.01 -11.49
CA SER A 85 4.10 -4.79 -12.25
C SER A 85 3.62 -3.57 -11.49
N VAL A 86 4.54 -2.71 -11.07
CA VAL A 86 4.22 -1.46 -10.36
C VAL A 86 3.14 -0.65 -11.09
N ARG A 87 3.28 -0.50 -12.42
CA ARG A 87 2.32 0.23 -13.23
C ARG A 87 0.91 -0.37 -13.19
N ARG A 88 0.81 -1.73 -13.22
CA ARG A 88 -0.48 -2.43 -13.15
C ARG A 88 -1.08 -2.31 -11.75
N GLN A 89 -0.29 -2.50 -10.70
CA GLN A 89 -0.75 -2.39 -9.32
C GLN A 89 -1.23 -0.96 -8.98
N LEU A 90 -0.51 0.07 -9.43
CA LEU A 90 -0.98 1.45 -9.30
C LEU A 90 -2.28 1.72 -10.08
N HIS A 91 -2.46 1.06 -11.23
CA HIS A 91 -3.74 1.14 -11.94
C HIS A 91 -4.87 0.44 -11.17
N ASP A 92 -4.60 -0.72 -10.56
CA ASP A 92 -5.57 -1.43 -9.73
C ASP A 92 -6.01 -0.58 -8.53
N TRP A 93 -5.07 0.11 -7.89
CA TRP A 93 -5.36 1.09 -6.84
C TRP A 93 -6.34 2.17 -7.30
N ARG A 94 -6.13 2.76 -8.48
CA ARG A 94 -7.04 3.80 -9.04
C ARG A 94 -8.45 3.30 -9.22
N VAL A 95 -8.57 2.11 -9.79
CA VAL A 95 -9.88 1.50 -9.99
C VAL A 95 -10.52 1.15 -8.65
N ALA A 96 -9.77 0.55 -7.72
CA ALA A 96 -10.25 0.22 -6.38
C ALA A 96 -10.75 1.46 -5.61
N ILE A 97 -10.00 2.57 -5.64
CA ILE A 97 -10.42 3.86 -5.05
C ILE A 97 -11.73 4.34 -5.69
N SER A 98 -11.83 4.30 -7.02
CA SER A 98 -13.04 4.70 -7.74
C SER A 98 -14.24 3.80 -7.41
N VAL A 99 -14.02 2.49 -7.24
CA VAL A 99 -15.08 1.54 -6.86
C VAL A 99 -15.50 1.76 -5.40
N ALA A 100 -14.55 1.98 -4.49
CA ALA A 100 -14.83 2.28 -3.08
C ALA A 100 -15.68 3.56 -2.92
N ARG A 101 -15.37 4.61 -3.68
CA ARG A 101 -16.17 5.87 -3.68
C ARG A 101 -17.63 5.68 -4.12
N ARG A 102 -17.94 4.60 -4.84
CA ARG A 102 -19.30 4.28 -5.33
C ARG A 102 -20.01 3.23 -4.51
N GLN A 103 -19.39 2.70 -3.45
CA GLN A 103 -20.06 1.76 -2.58
C GLN A 103 -21.21 2.44 -1.85
N LEU A 104 -22.30 1.70 -1.69
CA LEU A 104 -23.44 2.18 -0.94
C LEU A 104 -23.00 2.55 0.48
N ASP A 105 -23.51 3.65 1.00
CA ASP A 105 -23.25 4.12 2.36
C ASP A 105 -21.80 4.61 2.63
N VAL A 106 -20.98 4.77 1.57
CA VAL A 106 -19.64 5.36 1.66
C VAL A 106 -19.67 6.83 1.29
N ASP A 107 -19.09 7.67 2.15
CA ASP A 107 -18.83 9.07 1.85
C ASP A 107 -17.61 9.21 0.93
N ALA A 108 -17.84 9.55 -0.32
CA ALA A 108 -16.82 9.65 -1.36
C ALA A 108 -15.72 10.69 -1.08
N GLU A 109 -15.97 11.70 -0.21
CA GLU A 109 -14.99 12.71 0.18
C GLU A 109 -14.10 12.26 1.34
N ARG A 110 -14.47 11.14 2.02
CA ARG A 110 -13.73 10.59 3.16
C ARG A 110 -13.09 9.23 2.84
N ILE A 111 -12.41 9.15 1.70
CA ILE A 111 -11.61 7.97 1.33
C ILE A 111 -10.22 8.10 1.94
N ALA A 112 -9.80 7.08 2.69
CA ALA A 112 -8.43 6.91 3.16
C ALA A 112 -7.76 5.74 2.44
N LEU A 113 -6.42 5.78 2.35
CA LEU A 113 -5.63 4.68 1.82
C LEU A 113 -4.79 4.04 2.92
N TRP A 114 -4.75 2.72 2.94
CA TRP A 114 -3.88 1.94 3.81
C TRP A 114 -3.05 0.97 2.98
N GLY A 115 -1.74 1.03 3.13
CA GLY A 115 -0.84 0.11 2.45
C GLY A 115 0.27 -0.36 3.37
N SER A 116 0.63 -1.64 3.26
CA SER A 116 1.72 -2.20 4.03
C SER A 116 2.88 -2.62 3.15
N SER A 117 4.11 -2.46 3.63
CA SER A 117 5.33 -2.86 2.93
C SER A 117 5.41 -2.20 1.54
N PHE A 118 5.46 -2.97 0.47
CA PHE A 118 5.49 -2.49 -0.91
C PHE A 118 4.27 -1.60 -1.24
N SER A 119 3.09 -1.97 -0.75
CA SER A 119 1.87 -1.19 -0.91
C SER A 119 1.89 0.12 -0.10
N GLY A 120 2.69 0.20 0.96
CA GLY A 120 2.94 1.47 1.67
C GLY A 120 3.51 2.55 0.76
N GLY A 121 4.37 2.17 -0.21
CA GLY A 121 4.81 3.06 -1.27
C GLY A 121 3.69 3.43 -2.25
N HIS A 122 2.83 2.47 -2.60
CA HIS A 122 1.73 2.70 -3.52
C HIS A 122 0.74 3.74 -3.00
N VAL A 123 0.38 3.70 -1.72
CA VAL A 123 -0.57 4.66 -1.15
C VAL A 123 -0.03 6.10 -1.16
N ILE A 124 1.27 6.30 -0.96
CA ILE A 124 1.91 7.62 -1.12
C ILE A 124 1.83 8.08 -2.59
N ALA A 125 2.16 7.19 -3.53
CA ALA A 125 2.15 7.51 -4.94
C ALA A 125 0.75 7.83 -5.48
N GLU A 126 -0.26 7.06 -5.07
CA GLU A 126 -1.63 7.23 -5.55
C GLU A 126 -2.37 8.36 -4.84
N ALA A 127 -2.16 8.59 -3.54
CA ALA A 127 -2.72 9.77 -2.87
C ALA A 127 -2.18 11.08 -3.46
N ALA A 128 -0.87 11.15 -3.72
CA ALA A 128 -0.25 12.31 -4.37
C ALA A 128 -0.75 12.55 -5.81
N ARG A 129 -1.28 11.51 -6.47
CA ARG A 129 -1.85 11.58 -7.82
C ARG A 129 -3.35 11.88 -7.80
N ASP A 130 -4.10 11.24 -6.91
CA ASP A 130 -5.56 11.34 -6.83
C ASP A 130 -5.99 12.76 -6.43
N GLY A 131 -5.33 13.36 -5.45
CA GLY A 131 -5.57 14.73 -5.01
C GLY A 131 -6.77 14.92 -4.08
N GLU A 132 -7.65 13.92 -3.94
CA GLU A 132 -8.89 13.99 -3.16
C GLU A 132 -8.92 13.01 -1.98
N VAL A 133 -7.90 12.16 -1.85
CA VAL A 133 -7.75 11.25 -0.70
C VAL A 133 -7.67 12.06 0.60
N ALA A 134 -8.36 11.57 1.63
CA ALA A 134 -8.56 12.28 2.89
C ALA A 134 -7.48 12.01 3.93
N ALA A 135 -6.91 10.80 3.94
CA ALA A 135 -5.85 10.38 4.85
C ALA A 135 -5.09 9.19 4.28
N VAL A 136 -3.84 9.02 4.68
CA VAL A 136 -3.01 7.88 4.26
C VAL A 136 -2.34 7.24 5.47
N THR A 137 -2.32 5.92 5.54
CA THR A 137 -1.42 5.18 6.44
C THR A 137 -0.53 4.24 5.65
N ALA A 138 0.77 4.32 5.89
CA ALA A 138 1.78 3.49 5.27
C ALA A 138 2.53 2.72 6.37
N GLN A 139 2.32 1.40 6.43
CA GLN A 139 2.80 0.51 7.47
C GLN A 139 4.06 -0.24 7.04
N GLY A 140 5.19 -0.12 7.79
CA GLY A 140 6.47 -0.75 7.46
C GLY A 140 6.85 -0.56 5.98
N PRO A 141 6.80 0.69 5.44
CA PRO A 141 6.63 0.88 4.00
C PRO A 141 7.95 0.86 3.23
N MET A 142 7.94 0.26 2.05
CA MET A 142 9.00 0.41 1.04
C MET A 142 8.82 1.73 0.30
N MET A 143 9.61 2.74 0.67
CA MET A 143 9.51 4.12 0.14
C MET A 143 10.50 4.42 -0.98
N ASP A 144 11.55 3.62 -1.12
CA ASP A 144 12.60 3.81 -2.12
C ASP A 144 13.15 2.47 -2.58
N GLY A 145 12.89 2.09 -3.83
CA GLY A 145 13.35 0.82 -4.39
C GLY A 145 14.87 0.74 -4.51
N LEU A 146 15.57 1.85 -4.72
CA LEU A 146 17.04 1.84 -4.72
C LEU A 146 17.57 1.54 -3.31
N ALA A 147 16.95 2.14 -2.28
CA ALA A 147 17.29 1.85 -0.90
C ALA A 147 17.04 0.37 -0.55
N ALA A 148 15.92 -0.20 -1.01
CA ALA A 148 15.62 -1.62 -0.81
C ALA A 148 16.63 -2.54 -1.50
N VAL A 149 17.04 -2.23 -2.73
CA VAL A 149 18.08 -2.99 -3.46
C VAL A 149 19.44 -2.85 -2.77
N THR A 150 19.80 -1.65 -2.29
CA THR A 150 21.04 -1.44 -1.54
C THR A 150 21.04 -2.21 -0.21
N ASN A 151 19.90 -2.22 0.50
CA ASN A 151 19.73 -3.01 1.72
C ASN A 151 19.86 -4.51 1.43
N LEU A 152 19.23 -5.01 0.37
CA LEU A 152 19.39 -6.41 -0.07
C LEU A 152 20.86 -6.74 -0.33
N ALA A 153 21.61 -5.85 -1.01
CA ALA A 153 23.03 -6.03 -1.25
C ALA A 153 23.86 -6.11 0.05
N SER A 154 23.46 -5.38 1.08
CA SER A 154 24.21 -5.32 2.34
C SER A 154 24.19 -6.65 3.11
N TYR A 155 23.09 -7.40 3.07
CA TYR A 155 22.97 -8.67 3.79
C TYR A 155 23.10 -9.91 2.88
N ALA A 156 22.67 -9.85 1.62
CA ALA A 156 22.73 -10.99 0.69
C ALA A 156 23.94 -10.94 -0.26
N GLY A 157 24.60 -9.79 -0.38
CA GLY A 157 25.79 -9.59 -1.20
C GLY A 157 25.53 -9.36 -2.69
N ILE A 158 26.57 -8.91 -3.39
CA ILE A 158 26.50 -8.55 -4.82
C ILE A 158 26.18 -9.76 -5.72
N VAL A 159 26.63 -10.96 -5.35
CA VAL A 159 26.35 -12.19 -6.12
C VAL A 159 24.85 -12.47 -6.14
N HIS A 160 24.15 -12.25 -5.03
CA HIS A 160 22.69 -12.39 -4.98
C HIS A 160 22.00 -11.41 -5.94
N LEU A 161 22.42 -10.14 -5.95
CA LEU A 161 21.88 -9.14 -6.89
C LEU A 161 22.12 -9.54 -8.36
N LEU A 162 23.33 -10.05 -8.68
CA LEU A 162 23.63 -10.54 -10.03
C LEU A 162 22.73 -11.72 -10.44
N ARG A 163 22.46 -12.64 -9.51
CA ARG A 163 21.53 -13.77 -9.74
C ARG A 163 20.10 -13.28 -9.95
N LEU A 164 19.61 -12.32 -9.14
CA LEU A 164 18.29 -11.71 -9.32
C LEU A 164 18.18 -10.96 -10.65
N THR A 165 19.20 -10.19 -11.01
CA THR A 165 19.26 -9.48 -12.30
C THR A 165 19.19 -10.47 -13.46
N TRP A 166 19.99 -11.54 -13.39
CA TRP A 166 19.97 -12.58 -14.43
C TRP A 166 18.62 -13.28 -14.52
N ALA A 167 17.99 -13.61 -13.37
CA ALA A 167 16.65 -14.17 -13.33
C ALA A 167 15.63 -13.23 -14.00
N GLY A 168 15.71 -11.92 -13.69
CA GLY A 168 14.86 -10.91 -14.31
C GLY A 168 15.06 -10.78 -15.83
N ILE A 169 16.32 -10.83 -16.30
CA ILE A 169 16.63 -10.82 -17.73
C ILE A 169 16.04 -12.07 -18.40
N ARG A 170 16.27 -13.25 -17.83
CA ARG A 170 15.73 -14.52 -18.34
C ARG A 170 14.20 -14.47 -18.43
N ASP A 171 13.53 -13.99 -17.39
CA ASP A 171 12.07 -13.84 -17.38
C ASP A 171 11.59 -12.85 -18.46
N THR A 172 12.34 -11.78 -18.69
CA THR A 172 12.02 -10.82 -19.76
C THR A 172 12.16 -11.45 -21.14
N ILE A 173 13.22 -12.24 -21.38
CA ILE A 173 13.42 -12.98 -22.63
C ILE A 173 12.30 -14.00 -22.84
N ASN A 174 11.94 -14.77 -21.80
CA ASN A 174 10.82 -15.70 -21.85
C ASN A 174 9.52 -14.99 -22.29
N ASN A 175 9.23 -13.84 -21.66
CA ASN A 175 8.04 -13.05 -22.01
C ASN A 175 8.03 -12.58 -23.47
N LEU A 176 9.18 -12.15 -24.01
CA LEU A 176 9.29 -11.73 -25.41
C LEU A 176 9.14 -12.91 -26.38
N ALA A 177 9.54 -14.09 -25.95
CA ALA A 177 9.40 -15.35 -26.71
C ALA A 177 8.01 -16.00 -26.57
N GLY A 178 7.08 -15.42 -25.76
CA GLY A 178 5.77 -16.03 -25.46
C GLY A 178 5.85 -17.30 -24.61
N ALA A 179 6.97 -17.51 -23.91
CA ALA A 179 7.18 -18.64 -23.00
C ALA A 179 6.74 -18.29 -21.57
N ASP A 180 6.62 -19.34 -20.72
CA ASP A 180 6.23 -19.19 -19.32
C ASP A 180 7.22 -18.30 -18.55
N PRO A 181 6.71 -17.54 -17.54
CA PRO A 181 7.56 -16.71 -16.70
C PRO A 181 8.65 -17.50 -15.98
N TYR A 182 9.82 -16.91 -15.86
CA TYR A 182 10.83 -17.43 -14.96
C TYR A 182 10.54 -16.96 -13.55
N MET A 183 10.10 -17.90 -12.70
CA MET A 183 9.69 -17.62 -11.33
C MET A 183 10.87 -17.70 -10.36
N ILE A 184 10.85 -16.85 -9.33
CA ILE A 184 11.74 -16.94 -8.17
C ILE A 184 10.89 -16.90 -6.89
N PRO A 185 11.38 -17.45 -5.76
CA PRO A 185 10.70 -17.31 -4.49
C PRO A 185 10.57 -15.84 -4.07
N ILE A 186 9.44 -15.48 -3.47
CA ILE A 186 9.22 -14.17 -2.83
C ILE A 186 10.10 -14.08 -1.59
N VAL A 187 10.04 -15.11 -0.72
CA VAL A 187 10.87 -15.19 0.48
C VAL A 187 11.69 -16.47 0.49
N GLY A 188 12.91 -16.36 1.00
CA GLY A 188 13.85 -17.49 1.15
C GLY A 188 14.71 -17.31 2.38
N ARG A 189 15.35 -18.41 2.80
CA ARG A 189 16.34 -18.35 3.89
C ARG A 189 17.62 -17.65 3.41
N PRO A 190 18.43 -17.08 4.32
CA PRO A 190 19.72 -16.48 3.96
C PRO A 190 20.55 -17.37 3.05
N GLY A 191 21.14 -16.78 1.97
CA GLY A 191 21.94 -17.49 0.98
C GLY A 191 21.15 -18.17 -0.14
N THR A 192 19.83 -18.28 -0.06
CA THR A 192 18.97 -18.78 -1.15
C THR A 192 18.54 -17.67 -2.09
N LEU A 193 18.29 -17.98 -3.36
CA LEU A 193 17.76 -17.00 -4.31
C LEU A 193 16.30 -16.74 -4.00
N ALA A 194 15.99 -15.51 -3.58
CA ALA A 194 14.63 -15.03 -3.34
C ALA A 194 14.59 -13.51 -3.47
N ALA A 195 13.40 -12.93 -3.61
CA ALA A 195 13.22 -11.48 -3.62
C ALA A 195 13.57 -10.84 -2.27
N MET A 196 13.28 -11.54 -1.17
CA MET A 196 13.65 -11.18 0.20
C MET A 196 14.26 -12.40 0.88
N SER A 197 15.49 -12.27 1.41
CA SER A 197 16.23 -13.36 2.04
C SER A 197 16.98 -12.91 3.30
N SER A 198 16.44 -11.89 4.00
CA SER A 198 16.89 -11.53 5.35
C SER A 198 16.59 -12.67 6.33
N GLU A 199 17.22 -12.61 7.50
CA GLU A 199 17.16 -13.68 8.51
C GLU A 199 15.72 -14.00 8.93
N ASP A 200 14.88 -12.99 9.06
CA ASP A 200 13.48 -13.08 9.47
C ASP A 200 12.48 -13.22 8.32
N ALA A 201 12.89 -13.00 7.05
CA ALA A 201 11.99 -12.88 5.92
C ALA A 201 11.14 -14.15 5.69
N TYR A 202 11.77 -15.33 5.67
CA TYR A 202 11.05 -16.57 5.38
C TYR A 202 10.02 -16.92 6.45
N ASP A 203 10.45 -16.99 7.70
CA ASP A 203 9.58 -17.40 8.80
C ASP A 203 8.54 -16.31 9.14
N GLY A 204 8.93 -15.03 9.06
CA GLY A 204 8.05 -13.90 9.27
C GLY A 204 6.93 -13.80 8.25
N TYR A 205 7.26 -13.96 6.97
CA TYR A 205 6.25 -13.91 5.90
C TYR A 205 5.31 -15.11 5.95
N ARG A 206 5.85 -16.33 6.12
CA ARG A 206 5.06 -17.56 6.26
C ARG A 206 4.09 -17.51 7.44
N ALA A 207 4.43 -16.80 8.49
CA ALA A 207 3.58 -16.68 9.68
C ALA A 207 2.35 -15.76 9.48
N ILE A 208 2.30 -14.98 8.40
CA ILE A 208 1.19 -14.09 8.08
C ILE A 208 0.41 -14.52 6.82
N THR A 209 0.93 -15.48 6.06
CA THR A 209 0.28 -15.98 4.84
C THR A 209 -0.55 -17.23 5.09
N PRO A 210 -1.64 -17.45 4.32
CA PRO A 210 -2.39 -18.70 4.38
C PRO A 210 -1.55 -19.90 3.91
N PRO A 211 -1.94 -21.14 4.25
CA PRO A 211 -1.16 -22.35 3.92
C PRO A 211 -0.94 -22.57 2.42
N ASP A 212 -1.89 -22.18 1.59
CA ASP A 212 -1.91 -22.31 0.13
C ASP A 212 -1.27 -21.13 -0.60
N TRP A 213 -0.72 -20.14 0.12
CA TRP A 213 -0.03 -19.02 -0.48
C TRP A 213 1.17 -19.48 -1.33
N GLN A 214 1.24 -18.96 -2.54
CA GLN A 214 2.28 -19.29 -3.50
C GLN A 214 3.52 -18.42 -3.28
N ASN A 215 4.60 -19.04 -2.77
CA ASN A 215 5.88 -18.38 -2.54
C ASN A 215 6.68 -18.24 -3.84
N GLU A 216 6.12 -17.58 -4.84
CA GLU A 216 6.79 -17.35 -6.12
C GLU A 216 6.33 -16.04 -6.76
N ILE A 217 7.18 -15.47 -7.60
CA ILE A 217 6.93 -14.23 -8.33
C ILE A 217 7.73 -14.23 -9.64
N ALA A 218 7.14 -13.70 -10.70
CA ALA A 218 7.84 -13.52 -12.00
C ALA A 218 9.05 -12.59 -11.82
N ALA A 219 10.24 -13.06 -12.15
CA ALA A 219 11.51 -12.43 -11.76
C ALA A 219 11.76 -11.04 -12.39
N ARG A 220 11.08 -10.71 -13.49
CA ARG A 220 11.29 -9.45 -14.24
C ARG A 220 11.01 -8.19 -13.41
N PHE A 221 10.25 -8.28 -12.31
CA PHE A 221 10.02 -7.14 -11.41
C PHE A 221 11.33 -6.60 -10.83
N ALA A 222 12.33 -7.47 -10.57
CA ALA A 222 13.62 -7.10 -9.99
C ALA A 222 14.37 -6.06 -10.83
N LEU A 223 14.22 -6.08 -12.17
CA LEU A 223 14.84 -5.11 -13.07
C LEU A 223 14.29 -3.69 -12.94
N THR A 224 13.08 -3.55 -12.40
CA THR A 224 12.39 -2.27 -12.31
C THR A 224 12.30 -1.71 -10.89
N LEU A 225 12.57 -2.55 -9.89
CA LEU A 225 12.38 -2.21 -8.48
C LEU A 225 13.16 -0.95 -8.06
N ALA A 226 14.45 -0.85 -8.43
CA ALA A 226 15.31 0.28 -8.06
C ALA A 226 14.79 1.64 -8.57
N PHE A 227 14.02 1.65 -9.65
CA PHE A 227 13.45 2.86 -10.24
C PHE A 227 12.15 3.30 -9.58
N TYR A 228 11.52 2.43 -8.79
CA TYR A 228 10.30 2.76 -8.07
C TYR A 228 10.61 3.45 -6.74
N ARG A 229 10.46 4.77 -6.70
CA ARG A 229 10.81 5.63 -5.55
C ARG A 229 9.61 6.48 -5.12
N PRO A 230 8.55 5.86 -4.56
CA PRO A 230 7.29 6.54 -4.24
C PRO A 230 7.46 7.66 -3.21
N GLY A 231 8.38 7.53 -2.24
CA GLY A 231 8.67 8.56 -1.24
C GLY A 231 9.00 9.94 -1.81
N LYS A 232 9.53 10.00 -3.05
CA LYS A 232 9.76 11.27 -3.75
C LYS A 232 8.49 12.06 -4.08
N ARG A 233 7.31 11.46 -3.95
CA ARG A 233 6.02 12.12 -4.17
C ARG A 233 5.38 12.65 -2.90
N ALA A 234 5.98 12.42 -1.74
CA ALA A 234 5.38 12.75 -0.45
C ALA A 234 5.09 14.25 -0.28
N ASN A 235 5.89 15.13 -0.88
CA ASN A 235 5.65 16.58 -0.88
C ASN A 235 4.39 17.02 -1.66
N ARG A 236 3.78 16.08 -2.44
CA ARG A 236 2.56 16.34 -3.22
C ARG A 236 1.32 15.73 -2.57
N LEU A 237 1.43 15.16 -1.37
CA LEU A 237 0.28 14.59 -0.68
C LEU A 237 -0.79 15.66 -0.47
N PRO A 238 -2.08 15.36 -0.78
CA PRO A 238 -3.19 16.30 -0.55
C PRO A 238 -3.64 16.31 0.90
N CYS A 239 -3.23 15.32 1.71
CA CYS A 239 -3.78 14.98 3.00
C CYS A 239 -2.70 14.56 3.99
N PRO A 240 -3.03 14.46 5.30
CA PRO A 240 -2.16 13.88 6.31
C PRO A 240 -1.80 12.42 6.01
N ALA A 241 -0.56 12.04 6.33
CA ALA A 241 -0.01 10.71 6.15
C ALA A 241 0.66 10.23 7.45
N LEU A 242 0.22 9.09 7.98
CA LEU A 242 0.89 8.38 9.06
C LEU A 242 1.84 7.34 8.45
N ILE A 243 3.13 7.49 8.71
CA ILE A 243 4.17 6.58 8.27
C ILE A 243 4.66 5.80 9.49
N GLN A 244 4.33 4.53 9.55
CA GLN A 244 4.67 3.64 10.64
C GLN A 244 5.96 2.88 10.34
N ILE A 245 6.98 3.15 11.13
CA ILE A 245 8.35 2.72 10.90
C ILE A 245 8.71 1.62 11.90
N CYS A 246 9.07 0.45 11.38
CA CYS A 246 9.65 -0.62 12.17
C CYS A 246 11.16 -0.38 12.29
N ASP A 247 11.66 -0.02 13.47
CA ASP A 247 13.07 0.39 13.66
C ASP A 247 14.07 -0.73 13.35
N GLN A 248 13.64 -1.99 13.47
CA GLN A 248 14.44 -3.18 13.21
C GLN A 248 14.06 -3.88 11.90
N ASP A 249 13.51 -3.12 10.94
CA ASP A 249 13.07 -3.64 9.64
C ASP A 249 14.26 -4.08 8.80
N SER A 250 14.35 -5.37 8.55
CA SER A 250 15.39 -5.99 7.72
C SER A 250 15.09 -5.93 6.22
N VAL A 251 13.83 -5.65 5.84
CA VAL A 251 13.30 -5.71 4.47
C VAL A 251 13.17 -4.32 3.85
N ALA A 252 12.43 -3.44 4.51
CA ALA A 252 12.17 -2.07 4.06
C ALA A 252 12.96 -1.08 4.92
N PRO A 253 14.04 -0.46 4.40
CA PRO A 253 14.94 0.36 5.21
C PRO A 253 14.23 1.48 5.98
N PRO A 254 14.30 1.51 7.34
CA PRO A 254 13.60 2.49 8.18
C PRO A 254 13.93 3.94 7.81
N TRP A 255 15.19 4.23 7.47
CA TRP A 255 15.63 5.57 7.12
C TRP A 255 14.93 6.13 5.86
N SER A 256 14.51 5.26 4.91
CA SER A 256 13.80 5.70 3.71
C SER A 256 12.35 6.10 4.02
N ALA A 257 11.74 5.45 5.00
CA ALA A 257 10.42 5.81 5.51
C ALA A 257 10.46 7.11 6.30
N GLU A 258 11.48 7.29 7.15
CA GLU A 258 11.74 8.54 7.88
C GLU A 258 11.95 9.72 6.92
N ALA A 259 12.82 9.56 5.92
CA ALA A 259 13.05 10.59 4.90
C ALA A 259 11.75 10.94 4.14
N THR A 260 10.86 9.98 3.94
CA THR A 260 9.56 10.21 3.31
C THR A 260 8.63 11.02 4.20
N ALA A 261 8.59 10.74 5.51
CA ALA A 261 7.82 11.52 6.47
C ALA A 261 8.30 12.98 6.50
N LEU A 262 9.60 13.20 6.56
CA LEU A 262 10.20 14.53 6.48
C LEU A 262 9.88 15.25 5.16
N HIS A 263 9.92 14.53 4.04
CA HIS A 263 9.60 15.07 2.72
C HIS A 263 8.13 15.46 2.54
N ALA A 264 7.23 14.83 3.29
CA ALA A 264 5.82 15.20 3.35
C ALA A 264 5.55 16.51 4.13
N GLY A 265 6.55 17.02 4.86
CA GLY A 265 6.45 18.23 5.67
C GLY A 265 5.38 18.10 6.76
N GLU A 266 4.56 19.13 6.94
CA GLU A 266 3.48 19.15 7.94
C GLU A 266 2.43 18.05 7.77
N ARG A 267 2.35 17.42 6.60
CA ARG A 267 1.44 16.30 6.33
C ARG A 267 2.00 14.96 6.77
N GLY A 268 3.31 14.84 6.96
CA GLY A 268 3.99 13.62 7.36
C GLY A 268 4.05 13.46 8.87
N ARG A 269 3.52 12.34 9.40
CA ARG A 269 3.66 11.95 10.80
C ARG A 269 4.37 10.60 10.86
N ALA A 270 5.62 10.59 11.33
CA ALA A 270 6.35 9.35 11.61
C ALA A 270 5.92 8.75 12.96
N ARG A 271 5.79 7.43 13.01
CA ARG A 271 5.54 6.67 14.23
C ARG A 271 6.47 5.46 14.28
N HIS A 272 7.32 5.41 15.27
CA HIS A 272 8.35 4.38 15.44
C HIS A 272 7.92 3.23 16.33
N TYR A 273 8.29 2.00 15.95
CA TYR A 273 8.08 0.76 16.69
C TYR A 273 9.39 -0.02 16.73
N LYS A 274 9.85 -0.37 17.93
CA LYS A 274 11.10 -1.15 18.13
C LYS A 274 10.88 -2.63 17.82
N ILE A 275 10.47 -2.95 16.60
CA ILE A 275 10.11 -4.28 16.10
C ILE A 275 10.64 -4.49 14.69
N GLY A 276 10.69 -5.77 14.25
CA GLY A 276 11.00 -6.15 12.87
C GLY A 276 9.82 -5.96 11.90
N HIS A 277 10.09 -6.19 10.60
CA HIS A 277 9.14 -5.98 9.50
C HIS A 277 7.82 -6.75 9.68
N PHE A 278 7.91 -8.01 10.11
CA PHE A 278 6.75 -8.90 10.20
C PHE A 278 6.06 -8.87 11.57
N ASP A 279 6.68 -8.29 12.59
CA ASP A 279 6.10 -8.21 13.92
C ASP A 279 4.93 -7.25 13.99
N ILE A 280 4.88 -6.27 13.08
CA ILE A 280 3.79 -5.29 13.03
C ILE A 280 2.43 -5.95 12.70
N TYR A 281 2.43 -7.11 12.05
CA TYR A 281 1.20 -7.84 11.70
C TYR A 281 0.64 -8.69 12.85
N ARG A 282 1.37 -8.87 13.95
CA ARG A 282 1.05 -9.85 14.99
C ARG A 282 1.22 -9.31 16.41
N GLY A 283 0.56 -9.95 17.34
CA GLY A 283 0.77 -9.73 18.78
C GLY A 283 0.68 -8.28 19.21
N ALA A 284 1.68 -7.79 19.92
CA ALA A 284 1.75 -6.41 20.44
C ALA A 284 1.92 -5.38 19.30
N GLY A 285 2.73 -5.70 18.28
CA GLY A 285 2.95 -4.83 17.12
C GLY A 285 1.63 -4.53 16.41
N PHE A 286 0.82 -5.56 16.10
CA PHE A 286 -0.51 -5.41 15.51
C PHE A 286 -1.45 -4.56 16.39
N ARG A 287 -1.50 -4.87 17.71
CA ARG A 287 -2.40 -4.12 18.60
C ARG A 287 -2.07 -2.64 18.66
N GLN A 288 -0.78 -2.31 18.77
CA GLN A 288 -0.33 -0.93 18.87
C GLN A 288 -0.46 -0.19 17.53
N SER A 289 0.03 -0.78 16.43
CA SER A 289 -0.01 -0.14 15.11
C SER A 289 -1.44 0.14 14.65
N SER A 290 -2.35 -0.82 14.82
CA SER A 290 -3.75 -0.65 14.44
C SER A 290 -4.50 0.34 15.34
N ALA A 291 -4.15 0.46 16.63
CA ALA A 291 -4.71 1.48 17.50
C ALA A 291 -4.27 2.89 17.08
N ASP A 292 -2.97 3.08 16.77
CA ASP A 292 -2.45 4.35 16.26
C ASP A 292 -3.10 4.73 14.91
N GLN A 293 -3.35 3.76 14.02
CA GLN A 293 -4.04 3.97 12.75
C GLN A 293 -5.50 4.39 12.95
N ILE A 294 -6.22 3.72 13.85
CA ILE A 294 -7.62 4.08 14.17
C ILE A 294 -7.68 5.49 14.74
N ALA A 295 -6.81 5.83 15.69
CA ALA A 295 -6.75 7.19 16.25
C ALA A 295 -6.47 8.24 15.17
N PHE A 296 -5.55 7.95 14.25
CA PHE A 296 -5.22 8.81 13.11
C PHE A 296 -6.41 8.97 12.15
N PHE A 297 -7.10 7.89 11.80
CA PHE A 297 -8.29 7.96 10.95
C PHE A 297 -9.41 8.73 11.62
N HIS A 298 -9.66 8.52 12.91
CA HIS A 298 -10.66 9.29 13.66
C HIS A 298 -10.32 10.79 13.72
N GLU A 299 -9.03 11.15 13.86
CA GLU A 299 -8.58 12.54 13.83
C GLU A 299 -8.85 13.22 12.47
N HIS A 300 -8.67 12.49 11.37
CA HIS A 300 -8.67 13.11 10.04
C HIS A 300 -9.90 12.80 9.16
N LEU A 301 -10.74 11.84 9.58
CA LEU A 301 -11.96 11.45 8.83
C LEU A 301 -13.25 11.80 9.58
N ASN A 302 -13.18 12.47 10.75
CA ASN A 302 -14.36 12.94 11.43
C ASN A 302 -15.03 14.10 10.65
N PRO A 303 -16.32 14.41 10.92
CA PRO A 303 -17.04 15.45 10.19
C PRO A 303 -16.39 16.85 10.27
N GLN A 304 -15.80 17.22 11.41
CA GLN A 304 -15.14 18.52 11.59
C GLN A 304 -13.87 18.63 10.73
N ALA A 305 -13.10 17.53 10.60
CA ALA A 305 -11.94 17.48 9.73
C ALA A 305 -12.32 17.66 8.25
N LEU A 306 -13.48 17.14 7.83
CA LEU A 306 -14.03 17.35 6.50
C LEU A 306 -14.36 18.81 6.22
N GLU A 307 -15.07 19.47 7.14
CA GLU A 307 -15.40 20.88 7.01
C GLU A 307 -14.15 21.76 6.91
N LYS A 308 -13.14 21.52 7.74
CA LYS A 308 -11.86 22.22 7.69
C LYS A 308 -11.19 22.06 6.30
N ARG A 309 -11.17 20.86 5.75
CA ARG A 309 -10.61 20.60 4.40
C ARG A 309 -11.40 21.33 3.32
N ARG A 310 -12.73 21.32 3.35
CA ARG A 310 -13.58 22.06 2.40
C ARG A 310 -13.26 23.57 2.43
N HIS A 311 -13.05 24.14 3.60
CA HIS A 311 -12.66 25.54 3.76
C HIS A 311 -11.26 25.85 3.19
N GLU A 312 -10.28 24.98 3.44
CA GLU A 312 -8.92 25.14 2.93
C GLU A 312 -8.87 25.06 1.39
N HIS A 313 -9.55 24.07 0.79
CA HIS A 313 -9.67 23.95 -0.67
C HIS A 313 -10.40 25.14 -1.31
N GLY A 314 -11.44 25.65 -0.66
CA GLY A 314 -12.15 26.84 -1.11
C GLY A 314 -11.27 28.09 -1.15
N ARG A 315 -10.40 28.26 -0.14
CA ARG A 315 -9.41 29.36 -0.06
C ARG A 315 -8.33 29.24 -1.14
N ALA A 316 -7.79 28.03 -1.34
CA ALA A 316 -6.78 27.77 -2.36
C ALA A 316 -7.28 28.07 -3.78
N LYS A 317 -8.51 27.62 -4.13
CA LYS A 317 -9.13 27.92 -5.43
C LYS A 317 -9.41 29.42 -5.63
N ARG A 318 -9.72 30.17 -4.58
CA ARG A 318 -9.91 31.64 -4.67
C ARG A 318 -8.59 32.37 -4.85
N ALA A 319 -7.51 31.93 -4.18
CA ALA A 319 -6.18 32.51 -4.30
C ALA A 319 -5.58 32.32 -5.71
N ASP A 320 -5.86 31.17 -6.34
CA ASP A 320 -5.39 30.89 -7.70
C ASP A 320 -6.13 31.68 -8.78
N ARG A 321 -7.45 31.90 -8.59
CA ARG A 321 -8.25 32.79 -9.48
C ARG A 321 -7.87 34.26 -9.38
N GLY A 322 -7.29 34.71 -8.25
CA GLY A 322 -6.80 36.08 -8.06
C GLY A 322 -5.44 36.37 -8.73
N LYS A 323 -4.73 35.33 -9.20
CA LYS A 323 -3.43 35.44 -9.88
C LYS A 323 -3.52 35.38 -11.42
N SER A 324 -4.72 35.51 -12.00
CA SER A 324 -4.85 35.63 -13.46
C SER A 324 -4.15 36.93 -13.91
N PRO A 325 -3.20 36.91 -14.84
CA PRO A 325 -2.49 38.10 -15.25
C PRO A 325 -3.47 39.03 -15.97
N ILE A 326 -3.63 40.24 -15.41
CA ILE A 326 -4.24 41.38 -16.10
C ILE A 326 -3.51 41.58 -17.41
N GLY A 327 -4.22 41.53 -18.51
CA GLY A 327 -3.71 41.56 -19.86
C GLY A 327 -2.79 42.75 -20.14
N LEU A 328 -1.74 42.43 -20.83
CA LEU A 328 -0.97 43.40 -21.63
C LEU A 328 -1.81 43.74 -22.86
N ARG A 329 -2.24 44.99 -22.91
CA ARG A 329 -2.62 45.66 -24.15
C ARG A 329 -1.35 46.14 -24.86
#